data_8260be0e6af1f400ef6024c4d0e2f953
#
_entry.id   8260be0e6af1f400ef6024c4d0e2f953
#
_cell.length_a   1.000
_cell.length_b   1.000
_cell.length_c   1.000
_cell.angle_alpha   90.00
_cell.angle_beta   90.00
_cell.angle_gamma   90.00
#
_symmetry.space_group_name_H-M   'P 1'
#
loop_
_entity.id
_entity.type
_entity.pdbx_description
1 polymer ?
#
loop_
_entity_poly.entity_id
_entity_poly.type
_entity_poly.pdbx_seq_one_letter_code
_entity_poly.pdbx_strand_id
1 'polypeptide(L)'
;MRKSVTRFFAILTGLALATSILFSTGVALALQTPSATYKPKFAGDPARSDSEAAALAYMRVVIRAQRQFNKQYDHFATSLAELVHSGSFTKRMVNPDRGDYTVEFQGKKDSFTLTMMPKQLDATHRSFYAEDDGKIRADEEKPADAKSPIVK
;
A
#
# COMPACT_ATOMS: atom_id res chain seq x y z
N MET A 1 61.63 36.21 -43.91
CA MET A 1 62.84 36.21 -43.05
C MET A 1 62.57 35.17 -41.98
N ARG A 2 63.17 33.96 -42.15
CA ARG A 2 64.34 33.50 -41.38
C ARG A 2 64.07 33.56 -39.85
N LYS A 3 64.20 32.51 -39.08
CA LYS A 3 65.01 31.30 -38.98
C LYS A 3 64.35 30.39 -37.92
N SER A 4 64.11 29.11 -38.07
CA SER A 4 65.03 27.98 -37.95
C SER A 4 65.70 27.78 -36.57
N VAL A 5 65.67 26.52 -36.16
CA VAL A 5 66.67 25.75 -35.37
C VAL A 5 66.25 25.57 -33.90
N THR A 6 66.27 24.45 -33.24
CA THR A 6 66.89 23.16 -33.41
C THR A 6 66.56 22.33 -32.16
N ARG A 7 66.25 21.09 -32.34
CA ARG A 7 66.51 19.90 -31.52
C ARG A 7 67.08 20.04 -30.09
N PHE A 8 66.49 19.34 -29.14
CA PHE A 8 67.28 18.36 -28.41
C PHE A 8 66.39 17.26 -27.79
N PHE A 9 66.82 16.04 -27.97
CA PHE A 9 66.41 14.78 -27.41
C PHE A 9 66.66 14.75 -25.91
N ALA A 10 65.75 14.23 -25.11
CA ALA A 10 66.07 13.54 -23.89
C ALA A 10 64.99 12.49 -23.61
N ILE A 11 65.43 11.25 -23.77
CA ILE A 11 64.74 10.04 -23.35
C ILE A 11 64.88 9.98 -21.84
N LEU A 12 63.78 9.92 -21.10
CA LEU A 12 63.84 9.41 -19.71
C LEU A 12 62.68 8.45 -19.47
N THR A 13 63.04 7.19 -19.42
CA THR A 13 62.25 6.06 -18.96
C THR A 13 61.82 6.30 -17.51
N GLY A 14 60.50 6.33 -17.27
CA GLY A 14 59.93 6.45 -15.95
C GLY A 14 58.74 5.50 -15.84
N LEU A 15 59.01 4.44 -15.13
CA LEU A 15 58.20 3.35 -14.58
C LEU A 15 56.75 3.74 -14.24
N ALA A 16 55.83 3.22 -15.00
CA ALA A 16 54.38 3.36 -14.72
C ALA A 16 54.01 2.40 -13.60
N LEU A 17 53.78 2.93 -12.40
CA LEU A 17 53.15 2.21 -11.30
C LEU A 17 51.62 2.20 -11.53
N ALA A 18 51.13 1.10 -12.05
CA ALA A 18 49.71 0.86 -12.20
C ALA A 18 49.13 0.54 -10.78
N THR A 19 48.59 1.55 -10.11
CA THR A 19 47.73 1.35 -8.94
C THR A 19 46.35 0.90 -9.39
N SER A 20 46.15 -0.41 -9.39
CA SER A 20 44.82 -1.01 -9.56
C SER A 20 43.96 -0.71 -8.33
N ILE A 21 43.10 0.28 -8.42
CA ILE A 21 42.05 0.51 -7.43
C ILE A 21 40.96 -0.55 -7.67
N LEU A 22 41.00 -1.61 -6.87
CA LEU A 22 39.91 -2.56 -6.75
C LEU A 22 38.70 -1.85 -6.11
N PHE A 23 37.77 -1.40 -6.94
CA PHE A 23 36.43 -1.05 -6.49
C PHE A 23 35.74 -2.36 -6.04
N SER A 24 35.84 -2.66 -4.74
CA SER A 24 34.96 -3.62 -4.08
C SER A 24 33.54 -3.06 -4.12
N THR A 25 32.76 -3.45 -5.14
CA THR A 25 31.31 -3.30 -5.10
C THR A 25 30.78 -4.23 -4.03
N GLY A 26 30.70 -3.72 -2.80
CA GLY A 26 29.98 -4.38 -1.73
C GLY A 26 28.51 -4.49 -2.14
N VAL A 27 28.10 -5.64 -2.66
CA VAL A 27 26.70 -6.00 -2.75
C VAL A 27 26.22 -6.13 -1.32
N ALA A 28 25.59 -5.08 -0.82
CA ALA A 28 24.81 -5.16 0.41
C ALA A 28 23.67 -6.15 0.12
N LEU A 29 23.85 -7.41 0.50
CA LEU A 29 22.74 -8.34 0.67
C LEU A 29 21.86 -7.72 1.77
N ALA A 30 20.82 -7.01 1.37
CA ALA A 30 19.73 -6.69 2.27
C ALA A 30 19.25 -8.04 2.83
N LEU A 31 19.55 -8.28 4.09
CA LEU A 31 18.93 -9.35 4.88
C LEU A 31 17.43 -9.04 4.88
N GLN A 32 16.72 -9.62 3.91
CA GLN A 32 15.29 -9.70 3.96
C GLN A 32 14.97 -10.54 5.19
N THR A 33 14.59 -9.88 6.28
CA THR A 33 13.95 -10.56 7.40
C THR A 33 12.79 -11.34 6.83
N PRO A 34 12.72 -12.68 7.04
CA PRO A 34 11.59 -13.44 6.56
C PRO A 34 10.34 -12.81 7.15
N SER A 35 9.46 -12.27 6.30
CA SER A 35 8.14 -11.82 6.71
C SER A 35 7.49 -12.97 7.45
N ALA A 36 7.13 -12.76 8.71
CA ALA A 36 6.43 -13.76 9.49
C ALA A 36 5.22 -14.20 8.67
N THR A 37 5.20 -15.48 8.28
CA THR A 37 4.13 -16.02 7.44
C THR A 37 2.80 -15.77 8.15
N TYR A 38 1.92 -14.98 7.54
CA TYR A 38 0.59 -14.69 8.10
C TYR A 38 -0.13 -16.01 8.38
N LYS A 39 -0.69 -16.15 9.58
CA LYS A 39 -1.53 -17.28 9.95
C LYS A 39 -2.99 -16.87 9.82
N PRO A 40 -3.77 -17.48 8.91
CA PRO A 40 -5.20 -17.22 8.78
C PRO A 40 -5.90 -17.31 10.13
N LYS A 41 -6.76 -16.36 10.46
CA LYS A 41 -7.49 -16.29 11.74
C LYS A 41 -8.69 -17.24 11.78
N PHE A 42 -9.15 -17.68 10.62
CA PHE A 42 -10.24 -18.64 10.46
C PHE A 42 -10.12 -19.35 9.10
N ALA A 43 -10.85 -20.45 8.92
CA ALA A 43 -10.89 -21.16 7.65
C ALA A 43 -11.47 -20.27 6.55
N GLY A 44 -10.76 -20.13 5.41
CA GLY A 44 -11.15 -19.22 4.32
C GLY A 44 -10.86 -17.74 4.57
N ASP A 45 -9.97 -17.40 5.53
CA ASP A 45 -9.52 -16.03 5.73
C ASP A 45 -8.77 -15.55 4.48
N PRO A 46 -9.28 -14.52 3.78
CA PRO A 46 -8.69 -14.03 2.55
C PRO A 46 -7.50 -13.08 2.78
N ALA A 47 -7.20 -12.72 4.02
CA ALA A 47 -6.11 -11.82 4.34
C ALA A 47 -4.75 -12.47 4.07
N ARG A 48 -3.78 -11.65 3.67
CA ARG A 48 -2.39 -12.05 3.41
C ARG A 48 -1.42 -11.54 4.48
N SER A 49 -1.91 -10.64 5.35
CA SER A 49 -1.18 -10.08 6.49
C SER A 49 -2.13 -9.71 7.62
N ASP A 50 -1.57 -9.44 8.82
CA ASP A 50 -2.35 -8.93 9.94
C ASP A 50 -2.97 -7.57 9.65
N SER A 51 -2.27 -6.73 8.89
CA SER A 51 -2.75 -5.43 8.44
C SER A 51 -3.96 -5.58 7.49
N GLU A 52 -3.90 -6.51 6.52
CA GLU A 52 -5.05 -6.83 5.67
C GLU A 52 -6.23 -7.39 6.48
N ALA A 53 -5.97 -8.26 7.44
CA ALA A 53 -7.02 -8.82 8.29
C ALA A 53 -7.73 -7.72 9.07
N ALA A 54 -6.99 -6.73 9.60
CA ALA A 54 -7.55 -5.57 10.29
C ALA A 54 -8.34 -4.67 9.34
N ALA A 55 -7.83 -4.41 8.13
CA ALA A 55 -8.51 -3.63 7.10
C ALA A 55 -9.85 -4.28 6.68
N LEU A 56 -9.84 -5.57 6.38
CA LEU A 56 -11.04 -6.33 6.02
C LEU A 56 -12.06 -6.38 7.17
N ALA A 57 -11.61 -6.53 8.41
CA ALA A 57 -12.49 -6.48 9.58
C ALA A 57 -13.17 -5.12 9.70
N TYR A 58 -12.42 -4.03 9.51
CA TYR A 58 -12.96 -2.67 9.51
C TYR A 58 -14.01 -2.48 8.41
N MET A 59 -13.71 -2.86 7.16
CA MET A 59 -14.66 -2.75 6.05
C MET A 59 -15.96 -3.49 6.33
N ARG A 60 -15.89 -4.71 6.88
CA ARG A 60 -17.07 -5.49 7.26
C ARG A 60 -17.91 -4.78 8.32
N VAL A 61 -17.28 -4.06 9.25
CA VAL A 61 -18.00 -3.27 10.26
C VAL A 61 -18.71 -2.08 9.63
N VAL A 62 -18.03 -1.33 8.74
CA VAL A 62 -18.63 -0.19 8.03
C VAL A 62 -19.81 -0.64 7.16
N ILE A 63 -19.64 -1.71 6.37
CA ILE A 63 -20.72 -2.25 5.51
C ILE A 63 -21.94 -2.64 6.36
N ARG A 64 -21.73 -3.31 7.50
CA ARG A 64 -22.83 -3.66 8.42
C ARG A 64 -23.50 -2.42 9.02
N ALA A 65 -22.71 -1.43 9.43
CA ALA A 65 -23.24 -0.18 9.97
C ALA A 65 -24.06 0.56 8.93
N GLN A 66 -23.60 0.63 7.69
CA GLN A 66 -24.35 1.22 6.56
C GLN A 66 -25.68 0.51 6.30
N ARG A 67 -25.67 -0.82 6.28
CA ARG A 67 -26.92 -1.60 6.13
C ARG A 67 -27.90 -1.37 7.29
N GLN A 68 -27.41 -1.26 8.50
CA GLN A 68 -28.25 -0.98 9.67
C GLN A 68 -28.79 0.45 9.63
N PHE A 69 -27.95 1.41 9.26
CA PHE A 69 -28.34 2.81 9.11
C PHE A 69 -29.42 2.95 8.02
N ASN A 70 -29.22 2.34 6.86
CA ASN A 70 -30.17 2.34 5.76
C ASN A 70 -31.51 1.71 6.19
N LYS A 71 -31.50 0.59 6.91
CA LYS A 71 -32.71 -0.04 7.43
C LYS A 71 -33.50 0.85 8.38
N GLN A 72 -32.80 1.72 9.14
CA GLN A 72 -33.42 2.60 10.12
C GLN A 72 -33.93 3.92 9.52
N TYR A 73 -33.21 4.47 8.53
CA TYR A 73 -33.44 5.82 8.01
C TYR A 73 -33.87 5.85 6.55
N ASP A 74 -33.96 4.69 5.87
CA ASP A 74 -34.30 4.53 4.45
C ASP A 74 -33.34 5.24 3.50
N HIS A 75 -32.11 5.45 3.93
CA HIS A 75 -30.99 5.94 3.13
C HIS A 75 -29.66 5.56 3.77
N PHE A 76 -28.57 5.60 2.98
CA PHE A 76 -27.23 5.41 3.50
C PHE A 76 -26.69 6.65 4.23
N ALA A 77 -25.82 6.45 5.21
CA ALA A 77 -25.09 7.54 5.85
C ALA A 77 -24.14 8.21 4.84
N THR A 78 -24.07 9.52 4.87
CA THR A 78 -23.25 10.34 3.97
C THR A 78 -21.82 10.54 4.50
N SER A 79 -21.59 10.22 5.77
CA SER A 79 -20.28 10.29 6.41
C SER A 79 -20.08 9.16 7.41
N LEU A 80 -18.82 8.84 7.73
CA LEU A 80 -18.50 7.88 8.80
C LEU A 80 -18.98 8.36 10.17
N ALA A 81 -19.08 9.69 10.38
CA ALA A 81 -19.54 10.24 11.65
C ALA A 81 -21.02 9.90 11.92
N GLU A 82 -21.85 9.87 10.89
CA GLU A 82 -23.26 9.49 11.00
C GLU A 82 -23.45 8.01 11.37
N LEU A 83 -22.47 7.15 11.08
CA LEU A 83 -22.51 5.73 11.46
C LEU A 83 -22.25 5.48 12.95
N VAL A 84 -21.79 6.47 13.69
CA VAL A 84 -21.54 6.30 15.13
C VAL A 84 -22.84 5.91 15.82
N HIS A 85 -22.78 4.80 16.57
CA HIS A 85 -23.92 4.10 17.21
C HIS A 85 -24.77 3.23 16.27
N SER A 86 -24.39 3.10 14.98
CA SER A 86 -25.00 2.13 14.07
C SER A 86 -24.25 0.80 14.18
N GLY A 87 -24.92 -0.20 14.74
CA GLY A 87 -24.30 -1.52 15.01
C GLY A 87 -23.10 -1.41 15.95
N SER A 88 -21.99 -1.99 15.53
CA SER A 88 -20.73 -1.96 16.29
C SER A 88 -19.79 -0.81 15.89
N PHE A 89 -20.26 0.17 15.09
CA PHE A 89 -19.46 1.30 14.67
C PHE A 89 -19.32 2.34 15.78
N THR A 90 -18.08 2.62 16.15
CA THR A 90 -17.77 3.51 17.28
C THR A 90 -17.10 4.81 16.83
N LYS A 91 -17.09 5.83 17.69
CA LYS A 91 -16.43 7.12 17.42
C LYS A 91 -14.94 6.97 17.05
N ARG A 92 -14.24 5.99 17.61
CA ARG A 92 -12.83 5.71 17.25
C ARG A 92 -12.66 5.27 15.79
N MET A 93 -13.71 4.70 15.20
CA MET A 93 -13.69 4.18 13.84
C MET A 93 -13.85 5.27 12.76
N VAL A 94 -14.18 6.48 13.16
CA VAL A 94 -14.25 7.65 12.26
C VAL A 94 -12.86 8.10 11.80
N ASN A 95 -11.80 7.82 12.58
CA ASN A 95 -10.44 8.17 12.16
C ASN A 95 -10.06 7.43 10.86
N PRO A 96 -9.61 8.13 9.81
CA PRO A 96 -9.23 7.50 8.56
C PRO A 96 -7.89 6.76 8.62
N ASP A 97 -7.00 7.05 9.57
CA ASP A 97 -5.75 6.32 9.75
C ASP A 97 -5.98 4.98 10.44
N ARG A 98 -5.58 3.91 9.78
CA ARG A 98 -5.76 2.51 10.21
C ARG A 98 -4.45 1.72 10.18
N GLY A 99 -3.39 2.28 10.75
CA GLY A 99 -2.08 1.67 10.75
C GLY A 99 -1.46 1.71 9.36
N ASP A 100 -1.35 0.56 8.69
CA ASP A 100 -0.79 0.49 7.33
C ASP A 100 -1.77 0.93 6.23
N TYR A 101 -3.01 1.28 6.62
CA TYR A 101 -4.07 1.67 5.70
C TYR A 101 -4.63 3.05 5.99
N THR A 102 -5.11 3.71 4.94
CA THR A 102 -5.92 4.93 5.00
C THR A 102 -7.31 4.63 4.46
N VAL A 103 -8.33 5.12 5.15
CA VAL A 103 -9.75 4.98 4.76
C VAL A 103 -10.18 6.18 3.94
N GLU A 104 -10.81 5.93 2.79
CA GLU A 104 -11.58 6.92 2.06
C GLU A 104 -13.04 6.47 2.01
N PHE A 105 -13.93 7.34 2.40
CA PHE A 105 -15.36 7.08 2.42
C PHE A 105 -16.11 8.20 1.70
N GLN A 106 -16.97 7.83 0.76
CA GLN A 106 -17.86 8.75 0.07
C GLN A 106 -19.29 8.20 0.17
N GLY A 107 -20.15 8.91 0.90
CA GLY A 107 -21.55 8.55 1.08
C GLY A 107 -22.49 9.47 0.30
N LYS A 108 -23.53 8.88 -0.26
CA LYS A 108 -24.73 9.53 -0.80
C LYS A 108 -25.94 8.84 -0.18
N LYS A 109 -27.13 9.43 -0.32
CA LYS A 109 -28.36 8.83 0.23
C LYS A 109 -28.70 7.47 -0.37
N ASP A 110 -28.39 7.28 -1.63
CA ASP A 110 -28.71 6.08 -2.42
C ASP A 110 -27.55 5.09 -2.57
N SER A 111 -26.32 5.50 -2.23
CA SER A 111 -25.12 4.69 -2.42
C SER A 111 -23.98 5.12 -1.50
N PHE A 112 -22.97 4.29 -1.38
CA PHE A 112 -21.68 4.66 -0.77
C PHE A 112 -20.53 3.94 -1.43
N THR A 113 -19.33 4.51 -1.31
CA THR A 113 -18.08 3.83 -1.60
C THR A 113 -17.16 3.89 -0.39
N LEU A 114 -16.43 2.82 -0.16
CA LEU A 114 -15.45 2.68 0.89
C LEU A 114 -14.17 2.10 0.31
N THR A 115 -13.08 2.82 0.40
CA THR A 115 -11.78 2.38 -0.06
C THR A 115 -10.80 2.28 1.12
N MET A 116 -10.01 1.22 1.15
CA MET A 116 -8.87 1.07 2.05
C MET A 116 -7.61 1.05 1.21
N MET A 117 -6.85 2.14 1.26
CA MET A 117 -5.59 2.28 0.55
C MET A 117 -4.43 1.96 1.48
N PRO A 118 -3.58 0.99 1.13
CA PRO A 118 -2.36 0.73 1.88
C PRO A 118 -1.37 1.90 1.70
N LYS A 119 -0.62 2.23 2.73
CA LYS A 119 0.47 3.21 2.67
C LYS A 119 1.59 2.75 1.72
N GLN A 120 1.73 1.43 1.58
CA GLN A 120 2.60 0.77 0.61
C GLN A 120 1.82 -0.37 -0.04
N LEU A 121 1.61 -0.30 -1.34
CA LEU A 121 0.92 -1.34 -2.11
C LEU A 121 1.92 -2.45 -2.46
N ASP A 122 1.62 -3.68 -2.04
CA ASP A 122 2.43 -4.87 -2.32
C ASP A 122 1.58 -6.15 -2.20
N ALA A 123 2.20 -7.31 -2.41
CA ALA A 123 1.52 -8.62 -2.36
C ALA A 123 0.87 -8.96 -1.01
N THR A 124 1.26 -8.27 0.08
CA THR A 124 0.76 -8.46 1.46
C THR A 124 -0.07 -7.29 1.97
N HIS A 125 -0.19 -6.23 1.16
CA HIS A 125 -0.95 -5.02 1.44
C HIS A 125 -1.70 -4.59 0.19
N ARG A 126 -2.73 -5.37 -0.18
CA ARG A 126 -3.62 -5.03 -1.29
C ARG A 126 -4.49 -3.82 -0.95
N SER A 127 -4.88 -3.05 -1.96
CA SER A 127 -5.97 -2.09 -1.83
C SER A 127 -7.31 -2.80 -1.81
N PHE A 128 -8.28 -2.23 -1.09
CA PHE A 128 -9.63 -2.78 -1.01
C PHE A 128 -10.68 -1.73 -1.34
N TYR A 129 -11.77 -2.18 -1.94
CA TYR A 129 -12.93 -1.38 -2.33
C TYR A 129 -14.23 -2.09 -1.96
N ALA A 130 -15.22 -1.33 -1.53
CA ALA A 130 -16.59 -1.81 -1.35
C ALA A 130 -17.59 -0.69 -1.67
N GLU A 131 -18.78 -1.08 -2.08
CA GLU A 131 -19.91 -0.21 -2.35
C GLU A 131 -21.19 -0.77 -1.71
N ASP A 132 -22.33 -0.20 -2.01
CA ASP A 132 -23.65 -0.56 -1.46
C ASP A 132 -24.05 -2.02 -1.72
N ASP A 133 -23.48 -2.70 -2.71
CA ASP A 133 -23.63 -4.16 -2.93
C ASP A 133 -23.07 -4.97 -1.76
N GLY A 134 -22.19 -4.36 -0.94
CA GLY A 134 -21.58 -4.93 0.25
C GLY A 134 -20.56 -6.01 -0.02
N LYS A 135 -20.07 -6.11 -1.26
CA LYS A 135 -18.97 -7.00 -1.63
C LYS A 135 -17.65 -6.25 -1.48
N ILE A 136 -16.67 -6.92 -0.89
CA ILE A 136 -15.31 -6.38 -0.80
C ILE A 136 -14.53 -6.89 -2.00
N ARG A 137 -13.87 -5.98 -2.70
CA ARG A 137 -12.97 -6.24 -3.83
C ARG A 137 -11.56 -5.87 -3.46
N ALA A 138 -10.58 -6.49 -4.09
CA ALA A 138 -9.17 -6.23 -3.83
C ALA A 138 -8.36 -6.15 -5.12
N ASP A 139 -7.29 -5.35 -5.07
CA ASP A 139 -6.30 -5.26 -6.13
C ASP A 139 -4.90 -5.13 -5.50
N GLU A 140 -3.90 -5.80 -6.07
CA GLU A 140 -2.53 -5.82 -5.55
C GLU A 140 -1.57 -4.90 -6.32
N GLU A 141 -1.98 -4.41 -7.48
CA GLU A 141 -1.13 -3.60 -8.36
C GLU A 141 -1.56 -2.14 -8.42
N LYS A 142 -2.83 -1.86 -8.14
CA LYS A 142 -3.43 -0.52 -8.26
C LYS A 142 -4.52 -0.31 -7.21
N PRO A 143 -5.03 0.92 -7.05
CA PRO A 143 -6.24 1.16 -6.26
C PRO A 143 -7.39 0.27 -6.73
N ALA A 144 -8.00 -0.47 -5.80
CA ALA A 144 -9.16 -1.31 -6.09
C ALA A 144 -10.38 -0.45 -6.45
N ASP A 145 -11.20 -0.96 -7.35
CA ASP A 145 -12.40 -0.31 -7.86
C ASP A 145 -13.57 -1.31 -8.00
N ALA A 146 -14.70 -0.85 -8.53
CA ALA A 146 -15.89 -1.67 -8.76
C ALA A 146 -15.67 -2.87 -9.73
N LYS A 147 -14.58 -2.86 -10.51
CA LYS A 147 -14.21 -3.93 -11.46
C LYS A 147 -13.18 -4.90 -10.89
N SER A 148 -12.57 -4.57 -9.77
CA SER A 148 -11.56 -5.42 -9.13
C SER A 148 -12.17 -6.73 -8.65
N PRO A 149 -11.38 -7.81 -8.55
CA PRO A 149 -11.83 -9.12 -8.10
C PRO A 149 -12.45 -9.09 -6.70
N ILE A 150 -13.56 -9.84 -6.51
CA ILE A 150 -14.18 -10.00 -5.20
C ILE A 150 -13.27 -10.84 -4.30
N VAL A 151 -13.06 -10.38 -3.09
CA VAL A 151 -12.37 -11.11 -2.03
C VAL A 151 -13.27 -12.27 -1.57
N LYS A 152 -12.76 -13.49 -1.69
CA LYS A 152 -13.47 -14.74 -1.34
C LYS A 152 -13.04 -15.23 0.03
#